data_9bdd715c26cd4e92a32854f110dc7c41
#
_entry.id   9bdd715c26cd4e92a32854f110dc7c41
#
_cell.length_a   1.000
_cell.length_b   1.000
_cell.length_c   1.000
_cell.angle_alpha   90.00
_cell.angle_beta   90.00
_cell.angle_gamma   90.00
#
_symmetry.space_group_name_H-M   'P 1'
#
loop_
_entity.id
_entity.type
_entity.pdbx_description
1 polymer ?
#
loop_
_entity_poly.entity_id
_entity_poly.type
_entity_poly.pdbx_seq_one_letter_code
_entity_poly.pdbx_strand_id
1 'polypeptide(L)'
;MQGEGKGGTAWIAVTVTKTEDSQTIWRCRICGYEYVGEELPDDFICPLCKHPASDFEKVVKKTEGKEMAANKYAGTQTEKNLQEAFAGESQARNKYTFFASVAKKEGYEQMSALFLKTADNEKEHAKMWFKELAGIGDTKENLAAAAEGENYEWTDMYEGFAKTAEEEGFPELAAKFRAVGEIEKHHEERYRALLKNIETSQVFEKSEVKVWECRNCGHIVVGTKAPEVCPVCNHPQSYFEVHEENY
;
A
#
# COMPACT_ATOMS: atom_id res chain seq x y z
N MET A 1 -50.93 14.00 -4.90
CA MET A 1 -50.52 13.08 -5.99
C MET A 1 -49.11 12.63 -5.68
N GLN A 2 -48.99 11.33 -5.47
CA GLN A 2 -47.77 10.66 -5.11
C GLN A 2 -46.85 10.53 -6.34
N GLY A 3 -45.54 10.67 -6.16
CA GLY A 3 -44.52 10.37 -7.15
C GLY A 3 -43.32 9.72 -6.48
N GLU A 4 -43.40 8.40 -6.31
CA GLU A 4 -42.28 7.57 -5.86
C GLU A 4 -41.27 7.43 -7.00
N GLY A 5 -40.06 7.86 -6.80
CA GLY A 5 -38.92 7.59 -7.65
C GLY A 5 -38.01 6.53 -7.01
N LYS A 6 -38.24 5.26 -7.34
CA LYS A 6 -37.32 4.16 -6.99
C LYS A 6 -36.13 4.17 -7.93
N GLY A 7 -34.95 4.59 -7.46
CA GLY A 7 -33.66 4.37 -8.10
C GLY A 7 -32.94 3.23 -7.40
N GLY A 8 -33.26 1.98 -7.78
CA GLY A 8 -32.50 0.82 -7.35
C GLY A 8 -31.25 0.64 -8.23
N THR A 9 -30.06 0.84 -7.69
CA THR A 9 -28.81 0.41 -8.30
C THR A 9 -28.71 -1.11 -8.20
N ALA A 10 -28.92 -1.80 -9.33
CA ALA A 10 -28.70 -3.23 -9.44
C ALA A 10 -27.20 -3.51 -9.48
N TRP A 11 -26.67 -4.12 -8.45
CA TRP A 11 -25.31 -4.67 -8.44
C TRP A 11 -25.31 -5.95 -9.28
N ILE A 12 -24.57 -5.93 -10.40
CA ILE A 12 -24.31 -7.13 -11.19
C ILE A 12 -23.27 -7.94 -10.46
N ALA A 13 -23.66 -9.10 -9.92
CA ALA A 13 -22.72 -10.07 -9.37
C ALA A 13 -21.90 -10.68 -10.52
N VAL A 14 -20.64 -10.27 -10.66
CA VAL A 14 -19.67 -10.91 -11.53
C VAL A 14 -19.18 -12.16 -10.83
N THR A 15 -19.59 -13.32 -11.29
CA THR A 15 -19.08 -14.61 -10.82
C THR A 15 -17.70 -14.81 -11.42
N VAL A 16 -16.64 -14.53 -10.65
CA VAL A 16 -15.27 -14.86 -11.02
C VAL A 16 -15.05 -16.33 -10.70
N THR A 17 -14.86 -17.16 -11.74
CA THR A 17 -14.42 -18.56 -11.57
C THR A 17 -12.97 -18.56 -11.09
N LYS A 18 -12.75 -19.09 -9.89
CA LYS A 18 -11.42 -19.25 -9.27
C LYS A 18 -10.61 -20.26 -10.08
N THR A 19 -9.43 -19.86 -10.56
CA THR A 19 -8.32 -20.78 -10.81
C THR A 19 -7.49 -20.82 -9.53
N GLU A 20 -7.36 -22.01 -8.91
CA GLU A 20 -6.47 -22.24 -7.78
C GLU A 20 -5.02 -22.22 -8.30
N ASP A 21 -4.36 -21.08 -8.24
CA ASP A 21 -2.93 -20.99 -8.51
C ASP A 21 -2.15 -21.47 -7.27
N SER A 22 -1.73 -22.72 -7.29
CA SER A 22 -0.79 -23.25 -6.30
C SER A 22 0.64 -22.99 -6.78
N GLN A 23 1.40 -22.19 -6.03
CA GLN A 23 2.79 -21.92 -6.34
C GLN A 23 3.69 -22.96 -5.64
N THR A 24 4.50 -23.67 -6.42
CA THR A 24 5.52 -24.58 -5.89
C THR A 24 6.75 -23.78 -5.45
N ILE A 25 7.17 -23.97 -4.22
CA ILE A 25 8.34 -23.34 -3.63
C ILE A 25 9.25 -24.42 -3.07
N TRP A 26 10.55 -24.27 -3.25
CA TRP A 26 11.57 -25.11 -2.62
C TRP A 26 12.28 -24.32 -1.53
N ARG A 27 12.19 -24.76 -0.29
CA ARG A 27 12.80 -24.08 0.86
C ARG A 27 14.07 -24.80 1.30
N CYS A 28 15.15 -24.06 1.41
CA CYS A 28 16.38 -24.57 2.02
C CYS A 28 16.17 -24.84 3.51
N ARG A 29 16.35 -26.08 3.94
CA ARG A 29 16.20 -26.50 5.35
C ARG A 29 17.24 -25.92 6.30
N ILE A 30 18.33 -25.39 5.75
CA ILE A 30 19.46 -24.85 6.54
C ILE A 30 19.27 -23.35 6.83
N CYS A 31 18.90 -22.53 5.82
CA CYS A 31 18.84 -21.07 5.98
C CYS A 31 17.46 -20.45 5.68
N GLY A 32 16.49 -21.27 5.26
CA GLY A 32 15.14 -20.78 4.94
C GLY A 32 15.00 -20.08 3.57
N TYR A 33 16.05 -20.03 2.74
CA TYR A 33 15.96 -19.48 1.41
C TYR A 33 14.89 -20.18 0.59
N GLU A 34 14.04 -19.43 -0.11
CA GLU A 34 12.95 -19.96 -0.94
C GLU A 34 13.27 -19.76 -2.44
N TYR A 35 13.27 -20.86 -3.17
CA TYR A 35 13.33 -20.89 -4.62
C TYR A 35 11.94 -21.15 -5.17
N VAL A 36 11.47 -20.32 -6.10
CA VAL A 36 10.15 -20.42 -6.73
C VAL A 36 10.30 -21.11 -8.07
N GLY A 37 9.64 -22.25 -8.25
CA GLY A 37 9.67 -23.00 -9.50
C GLY A 37 9.01 -24.36 -9.33
N GLU A 38 8.49 -24.93 -10.43
CA GLU A 38 7.85 -26.25 -10.41
C GLU A 38 8.84 -27.36 -10.05
N GLU A 39 10.09 -27.20 -10.49
CA GLU A 39 11.20 -28.12 -10.23
C GLU A 39 12.42 -27.34 -9.74
N LEU A 40 13.18 -27.93 -8.82
CA LEU A 40 14.47 -27.42 -8.38
C LEU A 40 15.56 -28.11 -9.24
N PRO A 41 16.46 -27.38 -9.93
CA PRO A 41 17.57 -28.00 -10.67
C PRO A 41 18.45 -28.89 -9.76
N ASP A 42 18.85 -30.06 -10.24
CA ASP A 42 19.68 -31.01 -9.45
C ASP A 42 21.03 -30.41 -9.02
N ASP A 43 21.57 -29.48 -9.80
CA ASP A 43 22.82 -28.77 -9.55
C ASP A 43 22.63 -27.43 -8.80
N PHE A 44 21.40 -27.15 -8.33
CA PHE A 44 21.12 -25.91 -7.61
C PHE A 44 21.90 -25.83 -6.31
N ILE A 45 22.57 -24.70 -6.12
CA ILE A 45 23.29 -24.38 -4.90
C ILE A 45 22.61 -23.18 -4.24
N CYS A 46 22.24 -23.31 -2.97
CA CYS A 46 21.64 -22.22 -2.22
C CYS A 46 22.50 -20.94 -2.29
N PRO A 47 21.96 -19.82 -2.77
CA PRO A 47 22.75 -18.59 -2.91
C PRO A 47 23.19 -18.00 -1.56
N LEU A 48 22.45 -18.29 -0.47
CA LEU A 48 22.76 -17.77 0.85
C LEU A 48 23.75 -18.65 1.62
N CYS A 49 23.48 -19.95 1.77
CA CYS A 49 24.29 -20.82 2.64
C CYS A 49 25.16 -21.82 1.88
N LYS A 50 25.11 -21.81 0.54
CA LYS A 50 25.91 -22.66 -0.37
C LYS A 50 25.62 -24.17 -0.25
N HIS A 51 24.50 -24.58 0.36
CA HIS A 51 24.09 -25.97 0.45
C HIS A 51 23.46 -26.45 -0.87
N PRO A 52 23.60 -27.74 -1.23
CA PRO A 52 23.09 -28.30 -2.48
C PRO A 52 21.57 -28.47 -2.50
N ALA A 53 21.01 -28.78 -3.68
CA ALA A 53 19.59 -29.02 -3.90
C ALA A 53 18.98 -30.07 -2.95
N SER A 54 19.78 -31.09 -2.57
CA SER A 54 19.35 -32.13 -1.60
C SER A 54 18.92 -31.59 -0.24
N ASP A 55 19.33 -30.39 0.13
CA ASP A 55 18.96 -29.72 1.38
C ASP A 55 17.71 -28.84 1.25
N PHE A 56 17.01 -28.94 0.12
CA PHE A 56 15.74 -28.26 -0.09
C PHE A 56 14.56 -29.19 0.09
N GLU A 57 13.48 -28.67 0.63
CA GLU A 57 12.20 -29.34 0.72
C GLU A 57 11.15 -28.65 -0.16
N LYS A 58 10.32 -29.45 -0.84
CA LYS A 58 9.21 -28.92 -1.64
C LYS A 58 8.09 -28.45 -0.73
N VAL A 59 7.75 -27.17 -0.81
CA VAL A 59 6.64 -26.56 -0.07
C VAL A 59 5.61 -26.08 -1.11
N VAL A 60 4.44 -26.71 -1.11
CA VAL A 60 3.33 -26.20 -1.90
C VAL A 60 2.64 -25.13 -1.05
N LYS A 61 2.96 -23.87 -1.29
CA LYS A 61 2.12 -22.79 -0.77
C LYS A 61 0.86 -22.78 -1.62
N LYS A 62 -0.25 -23.24 -1.07
CA LYS A 62 -1.54 -22.80 -1.58
C LYS A 62 -1.50 -21.29 -1.45
N THR A 63 -1.47 -20.59 -2.56
CA THR A 63 -1.89 -19.20 -2.58
C THR A 63 -3.39 -19.26 -2.27
N GLU A 64 -3.72 -19.39 -0.99
CA GLU A 64 -4.99 -18.91 -0.53
C GLU A 64 -4.94 -17.44 -0.92
N GLY A 65 -5.58 -17.11 -2.03
CA GLY A 65 -6.00 -15.75 -2.27
C GLY A 65 -6.74 -15.39 -1.00
N LYS A 66 -6.08 -14.67 -0.12
CA LYS A 66 -6.68 -14.16 1.09
C LYS A 66 -7.71 -13.17 0.57
N GLU A 67 -8.92 -13.69 0.28
CA GLU A 67 -10.05 -12.78 0.08
C GLU A 67 -9.95 -11.79 1.22
N MET A 68 -9.96 -10.49 0.91
CA MET A 68 -10.06 -9.48 1.97
C MET A 68 -11.13 -10.00 2.91
N ALA A 69 -10.75 -10.23 4.16
CA ALA A 69 -11.68 -10.78 5.13
C ALA A 69 -12.92 -9.89 5.10
N ALA A 70 -14.05 -10.47 4.72
CA ALA A 70 -15.28 -9.68 4.62
C ALA A 70 -15.51 -8.99 5.98
N ASN A 71 -15.83 -7.70 5.95
CA ASN A 71 -16.13 -6.96 7.16
C ASN A 71 -17.32 -7.63 7.89
N LYS A 72 -17.00 -8.43 8.90
CA LYS A 72 -17.98 -9.21 9.68
C LYS A 72 -18.99 -8.32 10.44
N TYR A 73 -18.73 -7.03 10.51
CA TYR A 73 -19.56 -6.04 11.20
C TYR A 73 -20.48 -5.24 10.24
N ALA A 74 -20.43 -5.56 8.93
CA ALA A 74 -21.14 -4.80 7.91
C ALA A 74 -22.61 -4.53 8.26
N GLY A 75 -23.04 -3.27 8.18
CA GLY A 75 -24.41 -2.82 8.47
C GLY A 75 -24.76 -2.71 9.96
N THR A 76 -23.85 -2.99 10.88
CA THR A 76 -24.09 -2.94 12.33
C THR A 76 -23.71 -1.58 12.95
N GLN A 77 -24.21 -1.31 14.18
CA GLN A 77 -23.73 -0.17 14.97
C GLN A 77 -22.25 -0.34 15.35
N THR A 78 -21.76 -1.57 15.52
CA THR A 78 -20.35 -1.86 15.80
C THR A 78 -19.44 -1.42 14.66
N GLU A 79 -19.85 -1.60 13.41
CA GLU A 79 -19.10 -1.07 12.25
C GLU A 79 -18.95 0.45 12.34
N LYS A 80 -20.03 1.17 12.61
CA LYS A 80 -19.99 2.63 12.77
C LYS A 80 -19.08 3.06 13.91
N ASN A 81 -19.12 2.35 15.03
CA ASN A 81 -18.24 2.60 16.17
C ASN A 81 -16.76 2.37 15.81
N LEU A 82 -16.46 1.33 15.03
CA LEU A 82 -15.09 1.07 14.54
C LEU A 82 -14.60 2.15 13.56
N GLN A 83 -15.50 2.62 12.67
CA GLN A 83 -15.18 3.72 11.74
C GLN A 83 -14.92 5.02 12.51
N GLU A 84 -15.75 5.33 13.51
CA GLU A 84 -15.57 6.51 14.36
C GLU A 84 -14.28 6.42 15.19
N ALA A 85 -13.98 5.26 15.76
CA ALA A 85 -12.74 5.03 16.49
C ALA A 85 -11.52 5.19 15.57
N PHE A 86 -11.52 4.57 14.39
CA PHE A 86 -10.45 4.73 13.40
C PHE A 86 -10.24 6.20 13.00
N ALA A 87 -11.32 6.94 12.74
CA ALA A 87 -11.26 8.36 12.40
C ALA A 87 -10.72 9.19 13.58
N GLY A 88 -11.16 8.94 14.81
CA GLY A 88 -10.73 9.64 16.02
C GLY A 88 -9.23 9.48 16.27
N GLU A 89 -8.73 8.24 16.25
CA GLU A 89 -7.31 7.93 16.45
C GLU A 89 -6.43 8.49 15.32
N SER A 90 -6.90 8.42 14.08
CA SER A 90 -6.19 9.00 12.92
C SER A 90 -6.04 10.51 13.04
N GLN A 91 -7.09 11.20 13.50
CA GLN A 91 -7.04 12.64 13.77
C GLN A 91 -6.12 12.97 14.96
N ALA A 92 -6.20 12.20 16.06
CA ALA A 92 -5.37 12.39 17.25
C ALA A 92 -3.88 12.27 16.89
N ARG A 93 -3.50 11.23 16.13
CA ARG A 93 -2.15 11.04 15.59
C ARG A 93 -1.63 12.28 14.89
N ASN A 94 -2.41 12.83 13.96
CA ASN A 94 -1.98 14.00 13.18
C ASN A 94 -1.90 15.25 14.08
N LYS A 95 -2.90 15.50 14.94
CA LYS A 95 -2.91 16.63 15.88
C LYS A 95 -1.70 16.62 16.80
N TYR A 96 -1.35 15.47 17.38
CA TYR A 96 -0.21 15.36 18.29
C TYR A 96 1.12 15.58 17.57
N THR A 97 1.26 15.17 16.32
CA THR A 97 2.43 15.50 15.49
C THR A 97 2.57 17.03 15.30
N PHE A 98 1.44 17.72 15.06
CA PHE A 98 1.44 19.18 14.93
C PHE A 98 1.76 19.86 16.28
N PHE A 99 1.21 19.37 17.37
CA PHE A 99 1.49 19.92 18.72
C PHE A 99 2.95 19.69 19.13
N ALA A 100 3.53 18.55 18.77
CA ALA A 100 4.96 18.29 18.98
C ALA A 100 5.84 19.33 18.28
N SER A 101 5.49 19.70 17.05
CA SER A 101 6.21 20.73 16.29
C SER A 101 6.17 22.10 16.98
N VAL A 102 5.03 22.46 17.57
CA VAL A 102 4.90 23.72 18.35
C VAL A 102 5.74 23.65 19.61
N ALA A 103 5.58 22.59 20.41
CA ALA A 103 6.34 22.40 21.66
C ALA A 103 7.85 22.49 21.43
N LYS A 104 8.34 21.88 20.33
CA LYS A 104 9.75 21.96 19.95
C LYS A 104 10.22 23.38 19.66
N LYS A 105 9.42 24.15 18.89
CA LYS A 105 9.74 25.56 18.58
C LYS A 105 9.76 26.45 19.81
N GLU A 106 8.95 26.11 20.82
CA GLU A 106 8.89 26.83 22.13
C GLU A 106 9.97 26.37 23.11
N GLY A 107 10.82 25.37 22.75
CA GLY A 107 11.91 24.86 23.58
C GLY A 107 11.50 23.76 24.57
N TYR A 108 10.29 23.21 24.46
CA TYR A 108 9.78 22.12 25.31
C TYR A 108 10.07 20.74 24.74
N GLU A 109 11.33 20.36 24.63
CA GLU A 109 11.78 19.11 23.99
C GLU A 109 11.11 17.86 24.61
N GLN A 110 10.97 17.78 25.93
CA GLN A 110 10.30 16.67 26.60
C GLN A 110 8.82 16.56 26.20
N MET A 111 8.11 17.69 26.15
CA MET A 111 6.70 17.71 25.74
C MET A 111 6.54 17.31 24.26
N SER A 112 7.43 17.80 23.39
CA SER A 112 7.49 17.39 22.00
C SER A 112 7.67 15.88 21.85
N ALA A 113 8.64 15.30 22.57
CA ALA A 113 8.88 13.86 22.55
C ALA A 113 7.69 13.04 23.05
N LEU A 114 6.99 13.51 24.09
CA LEU A 114 5.79 12.85 24.62
C LEU A 114 4.63 12.89 23.61
N PHE A 115 4.41 14.02 22.95
CA PHE A 115 3.42 14.10 21.86
C PHE A 115 3.72 13.13 20.72
N LEU A 116 4.97 13.06 20.27
CA LEU A 116 5.36 12.11 19.20
C LEU A 116 5.17 10.65 19.62
N LYS A 117 5.55 10.30 20.85
CA LYS A 117 5.33 8.97 21.39
C LYS A 117 3.84 8.61 21.44
N THR A 118 3.00 9.54 21.89
CA THR A 118 1.55 9.32 21.91
C THR A 118 0.99 9.21 20.49
N ALA A 119 1.44 10.07 19.56
CA ALA A 119 1.05 9.97 18.15
C ALA A 119 1.35 8.59 17.54
N ASP A 120 2.47 7.96 17.90
CA ASP A 120 2.80 6.60 17.47
C ASP A 120 1.89 5.54 18.11
N ASN A 121 1.44 5.74 19.36
CA ASN A 121 0.46 4.87 20.00
C ASN A 121 -0.90 4.95 19.27
N GLU A 122 -1.37 6.17 18.97
CA GLU A 122 -2.65 6.39 18.27
C GLU A 122 -2.64 5.81 16.85
N LYS A 123 -1.49 5.82 16.18
CA LYS A 123 -1.32 5.12 14.89
C LYS A 123 -1.57 3.61 15.03
N GLU A 124 -1.08 2.96 16.09
CA GLU A 124 -1.32 1.54 16.30
C GLU A 124 -2.76 1.24 16.72
N HIS A 125 -3.41 2.13 17.49
CA HIS A 125 -4.85 2.02 17.79
C HIS A 125 -5.69 2.13 16.50
N ALA A 126 -5.47 3.15 15.68
CA ALA A 126 -6.13 3.31 14.39
C ALA A 126 -5.97 2.06 13.52
N LYS A 127 -4.75 1.50 13.44
CA LYS A 127 -4.45 0.29 12.68
C LYS A 127 -5.23 -0.93 13.20
N MET A 128 -5.43 -1.07 14.52
CA MET A 128 -6.24 -2.15 15.08
C MET A 128 -7.68 -2.07 14.57
N TRP A 129 -8.31 -0.90 14.66
CA TRP A 129 -9.68 -0.70 14.20
C TRP A 129 -9.82 -0.86 12.69
N PHE A 130 -8.85 -0.37 11.91
CA PHE A 130 -8.85 -0.51 10.46
C PHE A 130 -8.71 -1.97 10.01
N LYS A 131 -7.97 -2.80 10.75
CA LYS A 131 -7.90 -4.25 10.52
C LYS A 131 -9.23 -4.95 10.79
N GLU A 132 -9.95 -4.59 11.87
CA GLU A 132 -11.27 -5.13 12.16
C GLU A 132 -12.28 -4.79 11.06
N LEU A 133 -12.15 -3.62 10.42
CA LEU A 133 -12.94 -3.20 9.27
C LEU A 133 -12.52 -3.87 7.95
N ALA A 134 -11.55 -4.80 7.99
CA ALA A 134 -10.96 -5.43 6.81
C ALA A 134 -10.31 -4.42 5.83
N GLY A 135 -9.85 -3.26 6.33
CA GLY A 135 -9.29 -2.18 5.52
C GLY A 135 -7.82 -2.38 5.08
N ILE A 136 -7.16 -3.47 5.52
CA ILE A 136 -5.77 -3.77 5.15
C ILE A 136 -5.70 -5.11 4.44
N GLY A 137 -5.43 -5.08 3.16
CA GLY A 137 -5.23 -6.23 2.30
C GLY A 137 -3.75 -6.47 1.95
N ASP A 138 -3.51 -7.18 0.87
CA ASP A 138 -2.19 -7.30 0.27
C ASP A 138 -1.79 -6.00 -0.45
N THR A 139 -0.59 -5.96 -1.05
CA THR A 139 -0.09 -4.74 -1.70
C THR A 139 -0.97 -4.32 -2.88
N LYS A 140 -1.49 -5.27 -3.67
CA LYS A 140 -2.37 -4.97 -4.81
C LYS A 140 -3.71 -4.39 -4.35
N GLU A 141 -4.32 -5.04 -3.35
CA GLU A 141 -5.58 -4.60 -2.74
C GLU A 141 -5.43 -3.21 -2.10
N ASN A 142 -4.33 -2.97 -1.38
CA ASN A 142 -4.05 -1.67 -0.77
C ASN A 142 -3.81 -0.57 -1.81
N LEU A 143 -3.11 -0.86 -2.92
CA LEU A 143 -2.92 0.10 -4.01
C LEU A 143 -4.23 0.43 -4.72
N ALA A 144 -5.08 -0.58 -4.95
CA ALA A 144 -6.41 -0.35 -5.51
C ALA A 144 -7.28 0.50 -4.59
N ALA A 145 -7.32 0.17 -3.30
CA ALA A 145 -8.08 0.94 -2.30
C ALA A 145 -7.58 2.39 -2.17
N ALA A 146 -6.26 2.60 -2.20
CA ALA A 146 -5.68 3.93 -2.18
C ALA A 146 -6.08 4.71 -3.45
N ALA A 147 -5.95 4.12 -4.63
CA ALA A 147 -6.35 4.79 -5.88
C ALA A 147 -7.83 5.17 -5.91
N GLU A 148 -8.73 4.32 -5.40
CA GLU A 148 -10.16 4.64 -5.30
C GLU A 148 -10.45 5.73 -4.27
N GLY A 149 -9.72 5.78 -3.16
CA GLY A 149 -9.81 6.86 -2.17
C GLY A 149 -9.43 8.20 -2.78
N GLU A 150 -8.25 8.29 -3.40
CA GLU A 150 -7.78 9.52 -4.06
C GLU A 150 -8.71 9.94 -5.21
N ASN A 151 -9.26 8.96 -5.97
CA ASN A 151 -10.23 9.25 -7.02
C ASN A 151 -11.48 9.95 -6.46
N TYR A 152 -12.06 9.43 -5.38
CA TYR A 152 -13.20 10.06 -4.72
C TYR A 152 -12.85 11.46 -4.20
N GLU A 153 -11.65 11.64 -3.65
CA GLU A 153 -11.23 12.94 -3.09
C GLU A 153 -11.18 14.02 -4.16
N TRP A 154 -10.62 13.76 -5.34
CA TRP A 154 -10.51 14.80 -6.38
C TRP A 154 -11.74 14.93 -7.27
N THR A 155 -12.51 13.85 -7.53
CA THR A 155 -13.70 13.93 -8.40
C THR A 155 -14.92 14.51 -7.67
N ASP A 156 -15.11 14.20 -6.40
CA ASP A 156 -16.33 14.50 -5.66
C ASP A 156 -16.09 15.37 -4.43
N MET A 157 -15.23 14.96 -3.52
CA MET A 157 -15.11 15.55 -2.20
C MET A 157 -14.60 16.99 -2.26
N TYR A 158 -13.41 17.23 -2.82
CA TYR A 158 -12.79 18.56 -2.84
C TYR A 158 -13.54 19.54 -3.74
N GLU A 159 -14.08 19.10 -4.87
CA GLU A 159 -14.91 19.96 -5.71
C GLU A 159 -16.22 20.33 -5.03
N GLY A 160 -16.84 19.40 -4.29
CA GLY A 160 -18.01 19.65 -3.46
C GLY A 160 -17.73 20.68 -2.36
N PHE A 161 -16.60 20.52 -1.66
CA PHE A 161 -16.16 21.48 -0.62
C PHE A 161 -15.83 22.85 -1.19
N ALA A 162 -15.22 22.91 -2.37
CA ALA A 162 -14.91 24.19 -3.04
C ALA A 162 -16.19 24.95 -3.40
N LYS A 163 -17.20 24.29 -3.97
CA LYS A 163 -18.51 24.91 -4.26
C LYS A 163 -19.18 25.46 -3.02
N THR A 164 -19.22 24.68 -1.94
CA THR A 164 -19.78 25.13 -0.66
C THR A 164 -19.02 26.35 -0.12
N ALA A 165 -17.69 26.33 -0.17
CA ALA A 165 -16.88 27.44 0.31
C ALA A 165 -17.11 28.73 -0.53
N GLU A 166 -17.33 28.62 -1.84
CA GLU A 166 -17.72 29.76 -2.69
C GLU A 166 -19.08 30.32 -2.31
N GLU A 167 -20.09 29.45 -2.13
CA GLU A 167 -21.44 29.84 -1.75
C GLU A 167 -21.49 30.54 -0.37
N GLU A 168 -20.62 30.11 0.56
CA GLU A 168 -20.48 30.68 1.90
C GLU A 168 -19.58 31.91 1.95
N GLY A 169 -18.97 32.34 0.83
CA GLY A 169 -18.14 33.54 0.76
C GLY A 169 -16.68 33.34 1.13
N PHE A 170 -16.14 32.12 0.99
CA PHE A 170 -14.74 31.78 1.24
C PHE A 170 -13.97 31.39 -0.03
N PRO A 171 -13.85 32.27 -1.05
CA PRO A 171 -13.27 31.91 -2.36
C PRO A 171 -11.79 31.50 -2.29
N GLU A 172 -11.03 32.05 -1.34
CA GLU A 172 -9.62 31.64 -1.16
C GLU A 172 -9.51 30.19 -0.64
N LEU A 173 -10.45 29.75 0.19
CA LEU A 173 -10.51 28.38 0.67
C LEU A 173 -10.98 27.43 -0.44
N ALA A 174 -11.95 27.85 -1.24
CA ALA A 174 -12.39 27.12 -2.42
C ALA A 174 -11.24 26.85 -3.40
N ALA A 175 -10.42 27.87 -3.67
CA ALA A 175 -9.22 27.72 -4.50
C ALA A 175 -8.22 26.70 -3.89
N LYS A 176 -8.04 26.68 -2.57
CA LYS A 176 -7.18 25.71 -1.89
C LYS A 176 -7.74 24.29 -2.00
N PHE A 177 -9.05 24.09 -1.84
CA PHE A 177 -9.68 22.78 -2.00
C PHE A 177 -9.44 22.23 -3.42
N ARG A 178 -9.63 23.01 -4.46
CA ARG A 178 -9.35 22.59 -5.85
C ARG A 178 -7.87 22.28 -6.06
N ALA A 179 -6.98 23.11 -5.51
CA ALA A 179 -5.53 22.88 -5.64
C ALA A 179 -5.10 21.57 -4.96
N VAL A 180 -5.69 21.21 -3.81
CA VAL A 180 -5.46 19.91 -3.19
C VAL A 180 -6.05 18.78 -4.04
N GLY A 181 -7.28 18.94 -4.56
CA GLY A 181 -7.88 17.97 -5.47
C GLY A 181 -6.99 17.62 -6.68
N GLU A 182 -6.30 18.60 -7.27
CA GLU A 182 -5.34 18.33 -8.35
C GLU A 182 -4.13 17.51 -7.87
N ILE A 183 -3.71 17.64 -6.60
CA ILE A 183 -2.65 16.82 -6.02
C ILE A 183 -3.14 15.38 -5.85
N GLU A 184 -4.35 15.17 -5.34
CA GLU A 184 -4.92 13.84 -5.12
C GLU A 184 -5.11 13.07 -6.45
N LYS A 185 -5.41 13.77 -7.54
CA LYS A 185 -5.39 13.20 -8.88
C LYS A 185 -4.03 12.60 -9.25
N HIS A 186 -2.93 13.28 -8.94
CA HIS A 186 -1.59 12.75 -9.17
C HIS A 186 -1.25 11.57 -8.25
N HIS A 187 -1.80 11.55 -7.03
CA HIS A 187 -1.67 10.39 -6.14
C HIS A 187 -2.40 9.17 -6.73
N GLU A 188 -3.63 9.33 -7.23
CA GLU A 188 -4.35 8.27 -7.93
C GLU A 188 -3.56 7.73 -9.12
N GLU A 189 -3.10 8.61 -10.02
CA GLU A 189 -2.32 8.22 -11.19
C GLU A 189 -1.08 7.40 -10.80
N ARG A 190 -0.40 7.79 -9.72
CA ARG A 190 0.76 7.08 -9.16
C ARG A 190 0.37 5.70 -8.66
N TYR A 191 -0.68 5.57 -7.85
CA TYR A 191 -1.10 4.27 -7.30
C TYR A 191 -1.59 3.33 -8.40
N ARG A 192 -2.30 3.83 -9.41
CA ARG A 192 -2.71 3.01 -10.57
C ARG A 192 -1.50 2.55 -11.39
N ALA A 193 -0.49 3.38 -11.57
CA ALA A 193 0.74 3.00 -12.26
C ALA A 193 1.52 1.91 -11.49
N LEU A 194 1.61 2.03 -10.16
CA LEU A 194 2.24 1.02 -9.30
C LEU A 194 1.47 -0.31 -9.32
N LEU A 195 0.14 -0.25 -9.25
CA LEU A 195 -0.72 -1.43 -9.37
C LEU A 195 -0.51 -2.13 -10.71
N LYS A 196 -0.52 -1.39 -11.80
CA LYS A 196 -0.25 -1.91 -13.15
C LYS A 196 1.13 -2.58 -13.23
N ASN A 197 2.17 -2.00 -12.62
CA ASN A 197 3.50 -2.63 -12.59
C ASN A 197 3.48 -4.00 -11.91
N ILE A 198 2.72 -4.17 -10.82
CA ILE A 198 2.57 -5.46 -10.15
C ILE A 198 1.81 -6.44 -11.05
N GLU A 199 0.68 -6.02 -11.63
CA GLU A 199 -0.18 -6.86 -12.48
C GLU A 199 0.51 -7.35 -13.74
N THR A 200 1.43 -6.55 -14.29
CA THR A 200 2.17 -6.87 -15.50
C THR A 200 3.59 -7.38 -15.22
N SER A 201 3.93 -7.69 -13.96
CA SER A 201 5.27 -8.12 -13.51
C SER A 201 6.40 -7.13 -13.89
N GLN A 202 6.07 -5.84 -13.95
CA GLN A 202 7.00 -4.79 -14.36
C GLN A 202 7.64 -4.03 -13.19
N VAL A 203 7.56 -4.53 -11.97
CA VAL A 203 8.20 -3.89 -10.82
C VAL A 203 9.73 -3.91 -10.97
N PHE A 204 10.30 -5.08 -11.29
CA PHE A 204 11.75 -5.30 -11.41
C PHE A 204 12.21 -5.60 -12.84
N GLU A 205 11.32 -5.51 -13.81
CA GLU A 205 11.59 -5.70 -15.21
C GLU A 205 10.79 -4.65 -16.01
N LYS A 206 11.41 -4.08 -17.05
CA LYS A 206 10.78 -3.08 -17.92
C LYS A 206 10.93 -3.49 -19.38
N SER A 207 10.04 -3.00 -20.24
CA SER A 207 10.14 -3.20 -21.69
C SER A 207 11.35 -2.51 -22.32
N GLU A 208 11.93 -1.54 -21.62
CA GLU A 208 13.07 -0.73 -22.04
C GLU A 208 14.23 -0.87 -21.08
N VAL A 209 15.43 -0.60 -21.56
CA VAL A 209 16.63 -0.50 -20.71
C VAL A 209 16.45 0.65 -19.72
N LYS A 210 16.63 0.33 -18.43
CA LYS A 210 16.60 1.29 -17.33
C LYS A 210 17.93 1.23 -16.57
N VAL A 211 18.19 2.27 -15.82
CA VAL A 211 19.23 2.31 -14.80
C VAL A 211 18.57 1.86 -13.49
N TRP A 212 19.10 0.81 -12.88
CA TRP A 212 18.60 0.27 -11.61
C TRP A 212 19.59 0.59 -10.51
N GLU A 213 19.10 1.03 -9.37
CA GLU A 213 19.90 1.32 -8.19
C GLU A 213 19.52 0.43 -7.02
N CYS A 214 20.52 -0.11 -6.33
CA CYS A 214 20.33 -0.82 -5.08
C CYS A 214 20.15 0.17 -3.93
N ARG A 215 18.96 0.26 -3.33
CA ARG A 215 18.61 1.18 -2.23
C ARG A 215 19.46 0.99 -0.97
N ASN A 216 20.15 -0.15 -0.82
CA ASN A 216 21.01 -0.40 0.33
C ASN A 216 22.44 0.14 0.16
N CYS A 217 23.05 -0.03 -1.03
CA CYS A 217 24.46 0.29 -1.21
C CYS A 217 24.77 1.24 -2.38
N GLY A 218 23.75 1.69 -3.13
CA GLY A 218 23.92 2.58 -4.27
C GLY A 218 24.51 1.92 -5.53
N HIS A 219 24.61 0.57 -5.58
CA HIS A 219 25.13 -0.12 -6.76
C HIS A 219 24.21 0.09 -7.96
N ILE A 220 24.79 0.54 -9.07
CA ILE A 220 24.07 0.84 -10.33
C ILE A 220 24.24 -0.31 -11.32
N VAL A 221 23.14 -0.70 -11.96
CA VAL A 221 23.09 -1.68 -13.06
C VAL A 221 22.23 -1.13 -14.19
N VAL A 222 22.67 -1.33 -15.43
CA VAL A 222 21.92 -0.94 -16.63
C VAL A 222 21.39 -2.17 -17.33
N GLY A 223 20.08 -2.22 -17.57
CA GLY A 223 19.42 -3.36 -18.23
C GLY A 223 17.89 -3.25 -18.18
N THR A 224 17.22 -4.18 -18.82
CA THR A 224 15.74 -4.26 -18.78
C THR A 224 15.23 -4.84 -17.46
N LYS A 225 16.09 -5.55 -16.70
CA LYS A 225 15.73 -6.25 -15.46
C LYS A 225 16.74 -5.93 -14.35
N ALA A 226 16.21 -5.71 -13.15
CA ALA A 226 17.03 -5.61 -11.94
C ALA A 226 17.63 -6.99 -11.59
N PRO A 227 18.87 -7.04 -11.08
CA PRO A 227 19.48 -8.30 -10.63
C PRO A 227 18.66 -8.96 -9.52
N GLU A 228 18.59 -10.30 -9.49
CA GLU A 228 17.93 -11.04 -8.43
C GLU A 228 18.60 -10.84 -7.07
N VAL A 229 19.91 -10.63 -7.08
CA VAL A 229 20.74 -10.36 -5.90
C VAL A 229 21.76 -9.28 -6.26
N CYS A 230 21.91 -8.29 -5.40
CA CYS A 230 22.92 -7.25 -5.58
C CYS A 230 24.32 -7.85 -5.47
N PRO A 231 25.17 -7.72 -6.51
CA PRO A 231 26.51 -8.33 -6.52
C PRO A 231 27.49 -7.69 -5.52
N VAL A 232 27.14 -6.53 -4.97
CA VAL A 232 28.00 -5.80 -4.03
C VAL A 232 27.64 -6.09 -2.57
N CYS A 233 26.34 -6.04 -2.22
CA CYS A 233 25.90 -6.14 -0.82
C CYS A 233 25.00 -7.35 -0.52
N ASN A 234 24.74 -8.21 -1.52
CA ASN A 234 23.93 -9.43 -1.42
C ASN A 234 22.47 -9.22 -0.98
N HIS A 235 21.94 -7.99 -1.09
CA HIS A 235 20.52 -7.76 -0.87
C HIS A 235 19.69 -8.27 -2.05
N PRO A 236 18.48 -8.79 -1.80
CA PRO A 236 17.61 -9.35 -2.85
C PRO A 236 17.10 -8.27 -3.81
N GLN A 237 16.54 -8.70 -4.95
CA GLN A 237 16.01 -7.84 -6.01
C GLN A 237 15.02 -6.77 -5.48
N SER A 238 14.29 -7.07 -4.40
CA SER A 238 13.37 -6.13 -3.75
C SER A 238 14.01 -4.83 -3.25
N TYR A 239 15.34 -4.77 -3.19
CA TYR A 239 16.10 -3.56 -2.87
C TYR A 239 16.44 -2.71 -4.09
N PHE A 240 16.13 -3.15 -5.31
CA PHE A 240 16.36 -2.35 -6.50
C PHE A 240 15.15 -1.48 -6.84
N GLU A 241 15.45 -0.28 -7.31
CA GLU A 241 14.49 0.65 -7.90
C GLU A 241 15.05 1.23 -9.19
N VAL A 242 14.20 1.84 -10.01
CA VAL A 242 14.65 2.62 -11.17
C VAL A 242 15.32 3.88 -10.62
N HIS A 243 16.56 4.10 -11.00
CA HIS A 243 17.33 5.26 -10.59
C HIS A 243 16.73 6.54 -11.15
N GLU A 244 16.60 7.55 -10.32
CA GLU A 244 16.14 8.90 -10.70
C GLU A 244 17.24 9.92 -10.42
N GLU A 245 17.58 10.71 -11.45
CA GLU A 245 18.41 11.89 -11.31
C GLU A 245 17.51 13.12 -11.12
N ASN A 246 17.41 13.62 -9.89
CA ASN A 246 16.54 14.75 -9.53
C ASN A 246 17.31 15.95 -8.93
N TYR A 247 18.58 16.08 -9.28
CA TYR A 247 19.51 17.10 -8.82
C TYR A 247 20.11 17.92 -9.97
#